data_69dce3446eb0a3c2fb80671ea4ff25cc
#
_entry.id   69dce3446eb0a3c2fb80671ea4ff25cc
#
_cell.length_a   1.000
_cell.length_b   1.000
_cell.length_c   1.000
_cell.angle_alpha   90.00
_cell.angle_beta   90.00
_cell.angle_gamma   90.00
#
_symmetry.space_group_name_H-M   'P 1'
#
loop_
_entity.id
_entity.type
_entity.pdbx_description
1 polymer ?
#
loop_
_entity_poly.entity_id
_entity_poly.type
_entity_poly.pdbx_seq_one_letter_code
_entity_poly.pdbx_strand_id
1 'polypeptide(L)'
;MTAMTRTLSRIGLILFVVGFLSPLLMRKAGGEELWPLARQQRDVHRFSTLFLAQDIRDSLSNPSGIEKALLWCKKTGVTKVYIEEYRDGYQAKREAILRVKDRFLAEGFEVAGCVTTTKVGKPSTGWKDYISCYTDLKTQEKIRVIFEYAAGLFDEVMIDDFWFTDCACGKCDAARKARTVRIGNKSHPVPGDTWSDYRSELMVQLSREYVLGAARRVNPRVRLIIKYPQWYDQFHERGYEIVRQTSDFDRIWVGTETRDYDDKEWGGTVQYEGFFIMRWLGGAGAEKCGGGWYDWLGTTEKTYIEQARQTILGGARESMLFCYGGLQRETGPGNVEVLRGHIPELLKVAAEVKSRKLIGIAAYKPPNSEPGEEAKVFDFVGMMGLPLVPCHEFPAEAQAAFFSIHALKDPGLAEKLSRFIQSGKPVLITDGLASRLAGKVGLDRPNVIQLKVNSAPPSLLKLSGSEIDPLRASLLRPFKLEFLAPNRTALYLFDDGSWVVENFSNQPIEARLNGETISIAPRAWVCRWKQGEN
;
A
#
# COMPACT_ATOMS: atom_id res chain seq x y z
N MET A 1 70.36 54.29 -28.46
CA MET A 1 70.90 52.96 -28.64
C MET A 1 70.73 52.22 -27.33
N THR A 2 69.56 51.64 -27.08
CA THR A 2 69.27 51.01 -25.79
C THR A 2 68.27 49.92 -26.03
N ALA A 3 68.69 48.72 -25.74
CA ALA A 3 67.87 47.48 -25.91
C ALA A 3 66.82 47.40 -24.82
N MET A 4 65.59 47.15 -25.20
CA MET A 4 64.48 46.91 -24.33
C MET A 4 64.24 45.40 -24.23
N THR A 5 64.51 44.84 -23.07
CA THR A 5 64.21 43.48 -22.70
C THR A 5 62.69 43.33 -22.38
N ARG A 6 61.97 42.50 -23.09
CA ARG A 6 60.57 42.18 -22.81
C ARG A 6 60.47 40.91 -21.93
N THR A 7 59.89 41.08 -20.74
CA THR A 7 59.53 40.01 -19.84
C THR A 7 58.15 39.48 -20.23
N LEU A 8 58.03 38.22 -20.62
CA LEU A 8 56.79 37.54 -20.93
C LEU A 8 56.21 36.93 -19.65
N SER A 9 55.09 37.49 -19.18
CA SER A 9 54.26 36.92 -18.14
C SER A 9 53.39 35.77 -18.71
N ARG A 10 53.55 34.56 -18.19
CA ARG A 10 52.67 33.41 -18.49
C ARG A 10 51.42 33.54 -17.66
N ILE A 11 50.28 33.85 -18.29
CA ILE A 11 48.95 33.73 -17.73
C ILE A 11 48.50 32.29 -18.01
N GLY A 12 48.40 31.50 -16.94
CA GLY A 12 47.83 30.15 -17.01
C GLY A 12 46.32 30.25 -17.17
N LEU A 13 45.82 29.78 -18.31
CA LEU A 13 44.40 29.63 -18.59
C LEU A 13 43.89 28.35 -17.91
N ILE A 14 43.20 28.50 -16.77
CA ILE A 14 42.48 27.39 -16.14
C ILE A 14 41.17 27.23 -16.90
N LEU A 15 41.11 26.22 -17.74
CA LEU A 15 39.87 25.77 -18.36
C LEU A 15 39.01 25.06 -17.30
N PHE A 16 37.96 25.72 -16.83
CA PHE A 16 36.84 25.09 -16.15
C PHE A 16 36.07 24.27 -17.17
N VAL A 17 36.28 22.97 -17.17
CA VAL A 17 35.39 22.03 -17.87
C VAL A 17 34.12 21.92 -17.03
N VAL A 18 33.15 22.78 -17.32
CA VAL A 18 31.76 22.58 -16.85
C VAL A 18 31.23 21.37 -17.61
N GLY A 19 31.26 20.23 -16.94
CA GLY A 19 30.61 19.02 -17.44
C GLY A 19 29.10 19.24 -17.48
N PHE A 20 28.59 19.66 -18.62
CA PHE A 20 27.19 19.50 -18.97
C PHE A 20 26.91 18.00 -19.01
N LEU A 21 26.42 17.43 -17.90
CA LEU A 21 25.74 16.15 -17.92
C LEU A 21 24.45 16.36 -18.74
N SER A 22 24.55 16.06 -20.02
CA SER A 22 23.41 15.97 -20.92
C SER A 22 22.35 15.05 -20.31
N PRO A 23 21.07 15.42 -20.34
CA PRO A 23 19.98 14.50 -20.13
C PRO A 23 19.84 13.69 -21.44
N LEU A 24 20.74 12.76 -21.66
CA LEU A 24 20.68 11.92 -22.86
C LEU A 24 20.67 10.45 -22.50
N LEU A 25 19.69 9.80 -23.13
CA LEU A 25 19.50 8.37 -23.22
C LEU A 25 18.78 7.71 -22.04
N MET A 26 17.51 8.09 -21.82
CA MET A 26 16.51 7.05 -21.68
C MET A 26 16.47 6.32 -23.04
N ARG A 27 17.35 5.34 -23.24
CA ARG A 27 17.16 4.32 -24.26
C ARG A 27 15.77 3.74 -23.98
N LYS A 28 14.86 3.82 -24.95
CA LYS A 28 13.66 2.98 -24.98
C LYS A 28 14.17 1.55 -24.82
N ALA A 29 14.12 1.00 -23.62
CA ALA A 29 14.36 -0.41 -23.39
C ALA A 29 13.31 -1.13 -24.22
N GLY A 30 13.71 -1.78 -25.29
CA GLY A 30 12.81 -2.59 -26.09
C GLY A 30 12.19 -3.64 -25.16
N GLY A 31 10.89 -3.90 -25.30
CA GLY A 31 10.14 -4.75 -24.36
C GLY A 31 10.69 -6.18 -24.21
N GLU A 32 11.63 -6.60 -25.01
CA GLU A 32 12.35 -7.88 -24.88
C GLU A 32 13.43 -7.86 -23.77
N GLU A 33 13.97 -6.68 -23.40
CA GLU A 33 15.02 -6.58 -22.37
C GLU A 33 14.44 -6.64 -20.93
N LEU A 34 13.16 -6.33 -20.72
CA LEU A 34 12.55 -6.34 -19.39
C LEU A 34 12.30 -7.75 -18.84
N TRP A 35 11.98 -8.72 -19.68
CA TRP A 35 11.70 -10.09 -19.26
C TRP A 35 12.89 -10.77 -18.57
N PRO A 36 14.11 -10.79 -19.16
CA PRO A 36 15.29 -11.33 -18.49
C PRO A 36 15.60 -10.62 -17.19
N LEU A 37 15.55 -9.28 -17.16
CA LEU A 37 15.81 -8.48 -15.97
C LEU A 37 14.81 -8.81 -14.84
N ALA A 38 13.51 -8.82 -15.13
CA ALA A 38 12.48 -9.11 -14.15
C ALA A 38 12.61 -10.54 -13.59
N ARG A 39 12.97 -11.51 -14.42
CA ARG A 39 13.23 -12.89 -13.96
C ARG A 39 14.45 -12.98 -13.04
N GLN A 40 15.52 -12.26 -13.36
CA GLN A 40 16.73 -12.23 -12.53
C GLN A 40 16.45 -11.57 -11.17
N GLN A 41 15.59 -10.55 -11.12
CA GLN A 41 15.30 -9.76 -9.94
C GLN A 41 14.05 -10.25 -9.17
N ARG A 42 13.40 -11.33 -9.57
CA ARG A 42 12.13 -11.80 -9.00
C ARG A 42 12.14 -12.07 -7.49
N ASP A 43 13.32 -12.39 -6.94
CA ASP A 43 13.50 -12.63 -5.50
C ASP A 43 13.71 -11.33 -4.71
N VAL A 44 14.03 -10.23 -5.40
CA VAL A 44 14.10 -8.88 -4.85
C VAL A 44 12.71 -8.26 -4.88
N HIS A 45 12.15 -8.15 -6.08
CA HIS A 45 10.81 -7.65 -6.31
C HIS A 45 10.29 -8.20 -7.64
N ARG A 46 8.99 -8.52 -7.70
CA ARG A 46 8.35 -8.98 -8.94
C ARG A 46 7.16 -8.12 -9.31
N PHE A 47 6.86 -8.11 -10.59
CA PHE A 47 5.59 -7.59 -11.10
C PHE A 47 4.67 -8.76 -11.46
N SER A 48 3.40 -8.61 -11.10
CA SER A 48 2.34 -9.56 -11.46
C SER A 48 1.14 -8.83 -12.04
N THR A 49 0.21 -9.57 -12.64
CA THR A 49 -1.08 -9.04 -13.10
C THR A 49 -2.19 -10.05 -12.87
N LEU A 50 -3.43 -9.56 -12.92
CA LEU A 50 -4.64 -10.35 -12.79
C LEU A 50 -5.33 -10.48 -14.15
N PHE A 51 -5.67 -11.70 -14.52
CA PHE A 51 -6.66 -11.99 -15.56
C PHE A 51 -8.01 -12.20 -14.89
N LEU A 52 -8.96 -11.30 -15.14
CA LEU A 52 -10.31 -11.41 -14.60
C LEU A 52 -11.01 -12.66 -15.13
N ALA A 53 -12.00 -13.18 -14.40
CA ALA A 53 -12.83 -14.29 -14.87
C ALA A 53 -13.45 -13.99 -16.25
N GLN A 54 -13.81 -12.72 -16.50
CA GLN A 54 -14.30 -12.25 -17.80
C GLN A 54 -13.19 -12.23 -18.86
N ASP A 55 -11.94 -11.91 -18.51
CA ASP A 55 -10.82 -11.96 -19.47
C ASP A 55 -10.59 -13.40 -19.95
N ILE A 56 -10.74 -14.40 -19.06
CA ILE A 56 -10.63 -15.83 -19.41
C ILE A 56 -11.70 -16.22 -20.45
N ARG A 57 -12.91 -15.70 -20.31
CA ARG A 57 -14.00 -15.93 -21.25
C ARG A 57 -13.81 -15.21 -22.58
N ASP A 58 -13.45 -13.94 -22.54
CA ASP A 58 -13.54 -13.03 -23.68
C ASP A 58 -12.22 -12.92 -24.44
N SER A 59 -11.12 -12.66 -23.74
CA SER A 59 -9.83 -12.36 -24.32
C SER A 59 -8.89 -13.57 -24.44
N LEU A 60 -8.96 -14.51 -23.47
CA LEU A 60 -8.06 -15.64 -23.34
C LEU A 60 -8.74 -16.98 -23.71
N SER A 61 -9.89 -16.92 -24.37
CA SER A 61 -10.66 -18.09 -24.76
C SER A 61 -10.00 -18.92 -25.88
N ASN A 62 -9.09 -18.33 -26.63
CA ASN A 62 -8.42 -18.94 -27.77
C ASN A 62 -6.88 -18.77 -27.73
N PRO A 63 -6.12 -19.61 -28.47
CA PRO A 63 -4.65 -19.55 -28.45
C PRO A 63 -4.06 -18.18 -28.80
N SER A 64 -4.63 -17.48 -29.78
CA SER A 64 -4.10 -16.15 -30.19
C SER A 64 -4.21 -15.11 -29.06
N GLY A 65 -5.32 -15.13 -28.30
CA GLY A 65 -5.49 -14.26 -27.13
C GLY A 65 -4.47 -14.57 -26.04
N ILE A 66 -4.21 -15.83 -25.77
CA ILE A 66 -3.22 -16.27 -24.79
C ILE A 66 -1.81 -15.80 -25.19
N GLU A 67 -1.42 -15.98 -26.46
CA GLU A 67 -0.10 -15.52 -26.97
C GLU A 67 0.06 -13.99 -26.87
N LYS A 68 -1.00 -13.22 -27.16
CA LYS A 68 -0.99 -11.77 -26.97
C LYS A 68 -0.76 -11.39 -25.51
N ALA A 69 -1.42 -12.06 -24.58
CA ALA A 69 -1.24 -11.82 -23.15
C ALA A 69 0.16 -12.20 -22.66
N LEU A 70 0.71 -13.32 -23.13
CA LEU A 70 2.09 -13.72 -22.86
C LEU A 70 3.09 -12.67 -23.31
N LEU A 71 2.95 -12.19 -24.55
CA LEU A 71 3.82 -11.15 -25.09
C LEU A 71 3.71 -9.85 -24.29
N TRP A 72 2.49 -9.45 -23.92
CA TRP A 72 2.27 -8.26 -23.10
C TRP A 72 2.92 -8.40 -21.72
N CYS A 73 2.77 -9.54 -21.04
CA CYS A 73 3.39 -9.81 -19.76
C CYS A 73 4.93 -9.74 -19.85
N LYS A 74 5.52 -10.39 -20.84
CA LYS A 74 6.98 -10.35 -21.08
C LYS A 74 7.47 -8.91 -21.32
N LYS A 75 6.79 -8.15 -22.18
CA LYS A 75 7.11 -6.75 -22.47
C LYS A 75 6.94 -5.84 -21.25
N THR A 76 6.13 -6.22 -20.27
CA THR A 76 5.88 -5.44 -19.05
C THR A 76 6.70 -5.96 -17.85
N GLY A 77 7.59 -6.93 -18.05
CA GLY A 77 8.38 -7.50 -16.94
C GLY A 77 7.54 -8.25 -15.91
N VAL A 78 6.30 -8.64 -16.24
CA VAL A 78 5.43 -9.45 -15.39
C VAL A 78 5.94 -10.88 -15.38
N THR A 79 6.22 -11.43 -14.19
CA THR A 79 6.77 -12.79 -14.04
C THR A 79 5.80 -13.75 -13.34
N LYS A 80 4.69 -13.24 -12.82
CA LYS A 80 3.62 -14.01 -12.20
C LYS A 80 2.26 -13.52 -12.67
N VAL A 81 1.33 -14.44 -12.85
CA VAL A 81 -0.05 -14.11 -13.18
C VAL A 81 -1.01 -14.74 -12.18
N TYR A 82 -2.05 -14.01 -11.85
CA TYR A 82 -3.19 -14.50 -11.12
C TYR A 82 -4.33 -14.72 -12.11
N ILE A 83 -4.95 -15.90 -12.06
CA ILE A 83 -6.08 -16.26 -12.91
C ILE A 83 -7.32 -16.29 -12.03
N GLU A 84 -8.23 -15.39 -12.29
CA GLU A 84 -9.44 -15.30 -11.52
C GLU A 84 -10.47 -16.32 -12.01
N GLU A 85 -10.97 -17.11 -11.07
CA GLU A 85 -11.96 -18.13 -11.41
C GLU A 85 -13.40 -17.65 -11.19
N TYR A 86 -13.63 -16.65 -10.31
CA TYR A 86 -14.95 -16.14 -10.00
C TYR A 86 -14.96 -14.62 -9.81
N ARG A 87 -15.88 -13.93 -10.49
CA ARG A 87 -16.18 -12.50 -10.32
C ARG A 87 -17.58 -12.18 -10.84
N ASP A 88 -18.33 -11.32 -10.15
CA ASP A 88 -19.64 -10.78 -10.55
C ASP A 88 -20.70 -11.83 -10.90
N GLY A 89 -20.72 -12.93 -10.14
CA GLY A 89 -21.66 -14.01 -10.37
C GLY A 89 -21.27 -14.97 -11.52
N TYR A 90 -20.14 -14.72 -12.16
CA TYR A 90 -19.62 -15.58 -13.22
C TYR A 90 -18.44 -16.42 -12.73
N GLN A 91 -18.53 -17.74 -12.98
CA GLN A 91 -17.45 -18.69 -12.74
C GLN A 91 -16.82 -19.11 -14.08
N ALA A 92 -15.53 -18.92 -14.22
CA ALA A 92 -14.80 -19.29 -15.43
C ALA A 92 -14.72 -20.81 -15.60
N LYS A 93 -14.81 -21.28 -16.84
CA LYS A 93 -14.79 -22.71 -17.16
C LYS A 93 -13.43 -23.32 -16.87
N ARG A 94 -13.43 -24.50 -16.23
CA ARG A 94 -12.23 -25.25 -15.85
C ARG A 94 -11.24 -25.42 -17.00
N GLU A 95 -11.74 -25.83 -18.16
CA GLU A 95 -10.91 -26.11 -19.34
C GLU A 95 -10.23 -24.85 -19.88
N ALA A 96 -10.92 -23.70 -19.79
CA ALA A 96 -10.34 -22.41 -20.19
C ALA A 96 -9.26 -21.96 -19.22
N ILE A 97 -9.52 -22.08 -17.90
CA ILE A 97 -8.52 -21.77 -16.86
C ILE A 97 -7.26 -22.63 -17.03
N LEU A 98 -7.44 -23.96 -17.15
CA LEU A 98 -6.30 -24.89 -17.29
C LEU A 98 -5.48 -24.58 -18.54
N ARG A 99 -6.11 -24.29 -19.67
CA ARG A 99 -5.43 -23.91 -20.91
C ARG A 99 -4.53 -22.68 -20.75
N VAL A 100 -5.03 -21.64 -20.07
CA VAL A 100 -4.23 -20.43 -19.77
C VAL A 100 -3.12 -20.77 -18.79
N LYS A 101 -3.45 -21.44 -17.68
CA LYS A 101 -2.51 -21.86 -16.64
C LYS A 101 -1.33 -22.64 -17.24
N ASP A 102 -1.63 -23.71 -17.97
CA ASP A 102 -0.61 -24.60 -18.53
C ASP A 102 0.28 -23.87 -19.53
N ARG A 103 -0.29 -23.00 -20.35
CA ARG A 103 0.49 -22.22 -21.32
C ARG A 103 1.42 -21.23 -20.65
N PHE A 104 0.99 -20.54 -19.58
CA PHE A 104 1.84 -19.62 -18.82
C PHE A 104 2.93 -20.35 -18.04
N LEU A 105 2.61 -21.48 -17.41
CA LEU A 105 3.61 -22.34 -16.74
C LEU A 105 4.68 -22.83 -17.71
N ALA A 106 4.30 -23.26 -18.93
CA ALA A 106 5.24 -23.70 -19.98
C ALA A 106 6.21 -22.58 -20.40
N GLU A 107 5.83 -21.31 -20.27
CA GLU A 107 6.68 -20.15 -20.57
C GLU A 107 7.50 -19.67 -19.35
N GLY A 108 7.43 -20.37 -18.23
CA GLY A 108 8.22 -20.09 -17.02
C GLY A 108 7.65 -18.97 -16.13
N PHE A 109 6.36 -18.66 -16.26
CA PHE A 109 5.65 -17.80 -15.31
C PHE A 109 5.28 -18.56 -14.03
N GLU A 110 5.20 -17.87 -12.92
CA GLU A 110 4.44 -18.36 -11.76
C GLU A 110 2.95 -18.09 -11.99
N VAL A 111 2.10 -19.01 -11.54
CA VAL A 111 0.65 -18.92 -11.71
C VAL A 111 -0.05 -19.20 -10.39
N ALA A 112 -0.96 -18.31 -9.99
CA ALA A 112 -1.83 -18.44 -8.84
C ALA A 112 -3.30 -18.22 -9.24
N GLY A 113 -4.22 -18.62 -8.37
CA GLY A 113 -5.65 -18.34 -8.52
C GLY A 113 -6.06 -17.03 -7.84
N CYS A 114 -7.22 -16.51 -8.23
CA CYS A 114 -7.87 -15.38 -7.56
C CYS A 114 -9.39 -15.59 -7.51
N VAL A 115 -10.03 -15.08 -6.47
CA VAL A 115 -11.48 -15.08 -6.28
C VAL A 115 -11.92 -13.68 -5.87
N THR A 116 -12.87 -13.11 -6.60
CA THR A 116 -13.56 -11.88 -6.21
C THR A 116 -14.99 -12.18 -5.81
N THR A 117 -15.32 -11.97 -4.54
CA THR A 117 -16.59 -12.42 -3.95
C THR A 117 -17.78 -11.48 -4.21
N THR A 118 -17.82 -10.90 -5.41
CA THR A 118 -18.94 -10.05 -5.84
C THR A 118 -20.10 -10.86 -6.39
N LYS A 119 -21.35 -10.46 -6.08
CA LYS A 119 -22.61 -11.07 -6.58
C LYS A 119 -22.71 -12.58 -6.34
N VAL A 120 -22.22 -13.06 -5.19
CA VAL A 120 -22.23 -14.49 -4.87
C VAL A 120 -23.65 -15.00 -4.59
N GLY A 121 -24.43 -14.23 -3.85
CA GLY A 121 -25.74 -14.70 -3.40
C GLY A 121 -26.75 -13.59 -3.17
N LYS A 122 -27.47 -13.68 -2.03
CA LYS A 122 -28.45 -12.65 -1.66
C LYS A 122 -27.76 -11.29 -1.56
N PRO A 123 -28.20 -10.24 -2.27
CA PRO A 123 -27.63 -8.90 -2.18
C PRO A 123 -27.61 -8.36 -0.74
N SER A 124 -26.56 -7.62 -0.38
CA SER A 124 -26.49 -6.85 0.87
C SER A 124 -27.47 -5.68 0.84
N THR A 125 -27.63 -5.00 1.96
CA THR A 125 -28.41 -3.75 2.05
C THR A 125 -27.57 -2.49 1.82
N GLY A 126 -26.26 -2.63 1.85
CA GLY A 126 -25.32 -1.55 1.57
C GLY A 126 -24.95 -1.52 0.08
N TRP A 127 -23.81 -2.04 -0.27
CA TRP A 127 -23.31 -2.06 -1.66
C TRP A 127 -23.93 -3.23 -2.45
N LYS A 128 -25.26 -3.20 -2.58
CA LYS A 128 -26.14 -4.28 -3.04
C LYS A 128 -25.78 -4.87 -4.40
N ASP A 129 -25.19 -4.04 -5.29
CA ASP A 129 -24.84 -4.44 -6.66
C ASP A 129 -23.54 -5.28 -6.72
N TYR A 130 -22.81 -5.34 -5.63
CA TYR A 130 -21.54 -6.08 -5.53
C TYR A 130 -21.51 -7.04 -4.35
N ILE A 131 -21.88 -6.58 -3.15
CA ILE A 131 -21.70 -7.33 -1.91
C ILE A 131 -22.92 -8.18 -1.60
N SER A 132 -22.67 -9.39 -1.08
CA SER A 132 -23.72 -10.33 -0.68
C SER A 132 -23.93 -10.33 0.83
N CYS A 133 -25.13 -10.75 1.27
CA CYS A 133 -25.46 -10.96 2.66
C CYS A 133 -24.92 -12.32 3.14
N TYR A 134 -23.86 -12.32 3.92
CA TYR A 134 -23.22 -13.55 4.41
C TYR A 134 -23.92 -14.17 5.63
N THR A 135 -24.98 -13.55 6.18
CA THR A 135 -25.89 -14.20 7.14
C THR A 135 -26.86 -15.17 6.43
N ASP A 136 -26.94 -15.07 5.12
CA ASP A 136 -27.76 -16.00 4.31
C ASP A 136 -27.00 -17.30 4.06
N LEU A 137 -27.54 -18.42 4.56
CA LEU A 137 -26.89 -19.74 4.47
C LEU A 137 -26.67 -20.23 3.03
N LYS A 138 -27.53 -19.82 2.07
CA LYS A 138 -27.34 -20.16 0.66
C LYS A 138 -26.14 -19.41 0.07
N THR A 139 -25.93 -18.17 0.49
CA THR A 139 -24.75 -17.39 0.12
C THR A 139 -23.47 -18.01 0.69
N GLN A 140 -23.50 -18.42 1.97
CA GLN A 140 -22.37 -19.12 2.59
C GLN A 140 -22.00 -20.40 1.83
N GLU A 141 -22.99 -21.21 1.48
CA GLU A 141 -22.76 -22.46 0.74
C GLU A 141 -22.11 -22.23 -0.64
N LYS A 142 -22.53 -21.17 -1.34
CA LYS A 142 -21.87 -20.77 -2.60
C LYS A 142 -20.41 -20.37 -2.39
N ILE A 143 -20.09 -19.63 -1.32
CA ILE A 143 -18.69 -19.31 -0.95
C ILE A 143 -17.89 -20.60 -0.80
N ARG A 144 -18.40 -21.58 -0.07
CA ARG A 144 -17.75 -22.89 0.10
C ARG A 144 -17.42 -23.54 -1.24
N VAL A 145 -18.40 -23.62 -2.14
CA VAL A 145 -18.23 -24.23 -3.47
C VAL A 145 -17.19 -23.50 -4.32
N ILE A 146 -17.19 -22.16 -4.29
CA ILE A 146 -16.23 -21.33 -5.01
C ILE A 146 -14.80 -21.63 -4.55
N PHE A 147 -14.54 -21.67 -3.24
CA PHE A 147 -13.19 -21.94 -2.72
C PHE A 147 -12.75 -23.39 -2.86
N GLU A 148 -13.66 -24.36 -2.82
CA GLU A 148 -13.37 -25.75 -3.18
C GLU A 148 -12.95 -25.86 -4.65
N TYR A 149 -13.65 -25.16 -5.55
CA TYR A 149 -13.32 -25.14 -6.97
C TYR A 149 -11.95 -24.50 -7.22
N ALA A 150 -11.68 -23.32 -6.62
CA ALA A 150 -10.39 -22.63 -6.75
C ALA A 150 -9.22 -23.49 -6.26
N ALA A 151 -9.37 -24.12 -5.08
CA ALA A 151 -8.33 -24.99 -4.51
C ALA A 151 -8.09 -26.26 -5.34
N GLY A 152 -9.10 -26.72 -6.10
CA GLY A 152 -8.95 -27.82 -7.06
C GLY A 152 -8.22 -27.44 -8.35
N LEU A 153 -7.89 -26.14 -8.54
CA LEU A 153 -7.19 -25.60 -9.70
C LEU A 153 -5.80 -25.07 -9.39
N PHE A 154 -5.60 -24.51 -8.18
CA PHE A 154 -4.40 -23.77 -7.83
C PHE A 154 -3.87 -24.17 -6.44
N ASP A 155 -2.54 -24.10 -6.28
CA ASP A 155 -1.85 -24.30 -4.98
C ASP A 155 -1.71 -22.98 -4.19
N GLU A 156 -2.05 -21.84 -4.81
CA GLU A 156 -2.13 -20.55 -4.15
C GLU A 156 -3.35 -19.79 -4.70
N VAL A 157 -4.20 -19.26 -3.81
CA VAL A 157 -5.41 -18.54 -4.18
C VAL A 157 -5.52 -17.26 -3.37
N MET A 158 -5.67 -16.12 -4.06
CA MET A 158 -5.91 -14.82 -3.46
C MET A 158 -7.41 -14.53 -3.39
N ILE A 159 -7.86 -13.95 -2.28
CA ILE A 159 -9.17 -13.31 -2.19
C ILE A 159 -8.97 -11.81 -2.41
N ASP A 160 -9.67 -11.26 -3.38
CA ASP A 160 -9.72 -9.82 -3.67
C ASP A 160 -10.41 -9.05 -2.52
N ASP A 161 -10.24 -7.73 -2.48
CA ASP A 161 -10.70 -6.81 -1.43
C ASP A 161 -12.23 -6.67 -1.30
N PHE A 162 -13.00 -7.43 -2.05
CA PHE A 162 -14.45 -7.57 -1.87
C PHE A 162 -14.84 -8.60 -0.78
N TRP A 163 -13.88 -9.08 0.01
CA TRP A 163 -14.13 -10.01 1.12
C TRP A 163 -14.56 -9.29 2.40
N PHE A 164 -15.64 -8.51 2.31
CA PHE A 164 -16.22 -7.75 3.42
C PHE A 164 -17.74 -7.80 3.41
N THR A 165 -18.39 -7.27 4.46
CA THR A 165 -19.84 -7.14 4.53
C THR A 165 -20.26 -5.77 5.05
N ASP A 166 -21.30 -5.22 4.42
CA ASP A 166 -21.98 -3.98 4.81
C ASP A 166 -23.48 -4.20 5.03
N CYS A 167 -23.92 -5.47 5.07
CA CYS A 167 -25.32 -5.81 5.20
C CYS A 167 -25.86 -5.48 6.59
N ALA A 168 -27.00 -4.79 6.60
CA ALA A 168 -27.77 -4.43 7.81
C ALA A 168 -29.23 -4.91 7.71
N CYS A 169 -29.52 -5.98 6.96
CA CYS A 169 -30.88 -6.49 6.84
C CYS A 169 -31.42 -7.05 8.19
N GLY A 170 -32.73 -7.24 8.29
CA GLY A 170 -33.36 -7.70 9.54
C GLY A 170 -32.75 -8.98 10.14
N LYS A 171 -32.25 -9.93 9.29
CA LYS A 171 -31.55 -11.13 9.80
C LYS A 171 -30.17 -10.77 10.40
N CYS A 172 -29.43 -9.87 9.76
CA CYS A 172 -28.15 -9.39 10.28
C CYS A 172 -28.33 -8.63 11.59
N ASP A 173 -29.33 -7.74 11.69
CA ASP A 173 -29.62 -6.98 12.90
C ASP A 173 -30.08 -7.89 14.06
N ALA A 174 -30.92 -8.88 13.77
CA ALA A 174 -31.32 -9.88 14.78
C ALA A 174 -30.12 -10.68 15.30
N ALA A 175 -29.22 -11.12 14.43
CA ALA A 175 -28.01 -11.85 14.81
C ALA A 175 -27.05 -10.97 15.62
N ARG A 176 -26.86 -9.71 15.23
CA ARG A 176 -26.07 -8.71 15.97
C ARG A 176 -26.61 -8.52 17.39
N LYS A 177 -27.93 -8.26 17.53
CA LYS A 177 -28.59 -8.09 18.83
C LYS A 177 -28.52 -9.33 19.71
N ALA A 178 -28.63 -10.52 19.09
CA ALA A 178 -28.45 -11.80 19.77
C ALA A 178 -27.00 -12.12 20.09
N ARG A 179 -26.04 -11.29 19.66
CA ARG A 179 -24.59 -11.48 19.82
C ARG A 179 -24.13 -12.87 19.36
N THR A 180 -24.62 -13.31 18.19
CA THR A 180 -24.33 -14.62 17.66
C THR A 180 -24.25 -14.57 16.14
N VAL A 181 -23.19 -15.16 15.57
CA VAL A 181 -23.08 -15.44 14.13
C VAL A 181 -23.25 -16.93 13.87
N ARG A 182 -23.93 -17.27 12.77
CA ARG A 182 -24.15 -18.65 12.37
C ARG A 182 -23.41 -18.93 11.06
N ILE A 183 -22.54 -19.93 11.07
CA ILE A 183 -21.85 -20.43 9.89
C ILE A 183 -22.25 -21.89 9.68
N GLY A 184 -23.03 -22.17 8.63
CA GLY A 184 -23.64 -23.47 8.43
C GLY A 184 -24.49 -23.90 9.65
N ASN A 185 -24.09 -24.98 10.30
CA ASN A 185 -24.75 -25.51 11.50
C ASN A 185 -24.11 -25.06 12.81
N LYS A 186 -23.00 -24.32 12.76
CA LYS A 186 -22.29 -23.84 13.96
C LYS A 186 -22.72 -22.43 14.32
N SER A 187 -22.82 -22.16 15.62
CA SER A 187 -23.07 -20.83 16.17
C SER A 187 -21.85 -20.35 16.96
N HIS A 188 -21.45 -19.09 16.76
CA HIS A 188 -20.30 -18.49 17.39
C HIS A 188 -20.73 -17.23 18.15
N PRO A 189 -20.26 -17.02 19.39
CA PRO A 189 -20.57 -15.81 20.16
C PRO A 189 -19.88 -14.58 19.58
N VAL A 190 -20.54 -13.45 19.63
CA VAL A 190 -19.99 -12.13 19.26
C VAL A 190 -19.61 -11.38 20.53
N PRO A 191 -18.41 -10.78 20.64
CA PRO A 191 -17.93 -10.12 21.86
C PRO A 191 -18.80 -8.95 22.32
N GLY A 192 -19.32 -8.16 21.38
CA GLY A 192 -20.16 -6.99 21.62
C GLY A 192 -21.45 -7.01 20.82
N ASP A 193 -22.16 -5.88 20.80
CA ASP A 193 -23.41 -5.70 20.06
C ASP A 193 -23.33 -4.61 18.99
N THR A 194 -22.11 -4.10 18.71
CA THR A 194 -21.87 -3.15 17.63
C THR A 194 -21.88 -3.84 16.26
N TRP A 195 -22.06 -3.06 15.20
CA TRP A 195 -21.93 -3.57 13.84
C TRP A 195 -20.52 -4.06 13.53
N SER A 196 -19.50 -3.39 14.05
CA SER A 196 -18.10 -3.80 13.89
C SER A 196 -17.82 -5.14 14.55
N ASP A 197 -18.30 -5.38 15.78
CA ASP A 197 -18.16 -6.67 16.47
C ASP A 197 -18.82 -7.80 15.67
N TYR A 198 -20.06 -7.57 15.24
CA TYR A 198 -20.84 -8.54 14.50
C TYR A 198 -20.21 -8.89 13.15
N ARG A 199 -19.85 -7.86 12.36
CA ARG A 199 -19.28 -8.06 11.02
C ARG A 199 -17.90 -8.69 11.07
N SER A 200 -17.06 -8.26 12.01
CA SER A 200 -15.75 -8.86 12.24
C SER A 200 -15.84 -10.33 12.59
N GLU A 201 -16.73 -10.69 13.53
CA GLU A 201 -16.91 -12.09 13.90
C GLU A 201 -17.46 -12.92 12.76
N LEU A 202 -18.48 -12.42 12.04
CA LEU A 202 -19.05 -13.10 10.88
C LEU A 202 -17.99 -13.42 9.83
N MET A 203 -17.17 -12.41 9.45
CA MET A 203 -16.17 -12.59 8.40
C MET A 203 -15.01 -13.46 8.84
N VAL A 204 -14.59 -13.39 10.11
CA VAL A 204 -13.56 -14.30 10.66
C VAL A 204 -14.03 -15.74 10.63
N GLN A 205 -15.22 -16.04 11.15
CA GLN A 205 -15.71 -17.41 11.21
C GLN A 205 -16.04 -17.98 9.82
N LEU A 206 -16.58 -17.14 8.94
CA LEU A 206 -16.81 -17.52 7.54
C LEU A 206 -15.50 -17.83 6.81
N SER A 207 -14.45 -17.01 7.05
CA SER A 207 -13.11 -17.27 6.52
C SER A 207 -12.58 -18.61 6.98
N ARG A 208 -12.66 -18.92 8.26
CA ARG A 208 -12.15 -20.17 8.84
C ARG A 208 -12.86 -21.41 8.28
N GLU A 209 -14.20 -21.38 8.24
CA GLU A 209 -15.00 -22.55 7.89
C GLU A 209 -15.14 -22.74 6.38
N TYR A 210 -15.47 -21.68 5.64
CA TYR A 210 -15.90 -21.76 4.25
C TYR A 210 -14.91 -21.24 3.21
N VAL A 211 -13.83 -20.60 3.66
CA VAL A 211 -12.70 -20.27 2.80
C VAL A 211 -11.55 -21.22 3.08
N LEU A 212 -10.88 -21.05 4.21
CA LEU A 212 -9.69 -21.83 4.59
C LEU A 212 -10.02 -23.32 4.75
N GLY A 213 -11.06 -23.63 5.52
CA GLY A 213 -11.50 -25.02 5.76
C GLY A 213 -12.00 -25.70 4.49
N ALA A 214 -12.76 -25.01 3.65
CA ALA A 214 -13.26 -25.54 2.40
C ALA A 214 -12.13 -25.82 1.40
N ALA A 215 -11.26 -24.84 1.18
CA ALA A 215 -10.12 -24.98 0.27
C ALA A 215 -9.18 -26.12 0.68
N ARG A 216 -8.84 -26.19 1.98
CA ARG A 216 -7.90 -27.20 2.50
C ARG A 216 -8.47 -28.62 2.52
N ARG A 217 -9.80 -28.81 2.48
CA ARG A 217 -10.41 -30.14 2.28
C ARG A 217 -10.11 -30.68 0.88
N VAL A 218 -10.05 -29.81 -0.13
CA VAL A 218 -9.78 -30.20 -1.53
C VAL A 218 -8.28 -30.27 -1.79
N ASN A 219 -7.53 -29.30 -1.34
CA ASN A 219 -6.08 -29.23 -1.48
C ASN A 219 -5.43 -28.87 -0.12
N PRO A 220 -4.96 -29.85 0.65
CA PRO A 220 -4.36 -29.58 1.97
C PRO A 220 -3.11 -28.70 1.94
N ARG A 221 -2.48 -28.50 0.78
CA ARG A 221 -1.29 -27.68 0.61
C ARG A 221 -1.59 -26.28 0.06
N VAL A 222 -2.85 -25.97 -0.23
CA VAL A 222 -3.22 -24.68 -0.80
C VAL A 222 -2.87 -23.53 0.17
N ARG A 223 -2.25 -22.50 -0.36
CA ARG A 223 -1.99 -21.25 0.37
C ARG A 223 -3.06 -20.22 0.04
N LEU A 224 -3.69 -19.69 1.07
CA LEU A 224 -4.74 -18.68 0.95
C LEU A 224 -4.19 -17.32 1.30
N ILE A 225 -4.45 -16.35 0.43
CA ILE A 225 -4.03 -14.96 0.56
C ILE A 225 -5.28 -14.11 0.75
N ILE A 226 -5.32 -13.27 1.79
CA ILE A 226 -6.32 -12.21 1.93
C ILE A 226 -5.73 -10.89 1.47
N LYS A 227 -6.43 -10.16 0.59
CA LYS A 227 -6.10 -8.79 0.23
C LYS A 227 -6.91 -7.82 1.09
N TYR A 228 -6.22 -6.91 1.77
CA TYR A 228 -6.82 -5.78 2.47
C TYR A 228 -6.87 -4.57 1.53
N PRO A 229 -8.02 -3.87 1.42
CA PRO A 229 -8.14 -2.67 0.59
C PRO A 229 -7.39 -1.46 1.19
N GLN A 230 -7.30 -0.36 0.43
CA GLN A 230 -6.61 0.85 0.88
C GLN A 230 -7.34 1.64 1.99
N TRP A 231 -8.63 1.45 2.20
CA TRP A 231 -9.43 2.19 3.18
C TRP A 231 -9.29 1.64 4.63
N TYR A 232 -8.06 1.66 5.15
CA TYR A 232 -7.63 1.03 6.42
C TYR A 232 -8.37 1.53 7.67
N ASP A 233 -8.99 2.70 7.63
CA ASP A 233 -9.75 3.25 8.76
C ASP A 233 -11.13 2.62 8.94
N GLN A 234 -11.65 1.95 7.92
CA GLN A 234 -12.99 1.33 7.93
C GLN A 234 -12.94 -0.20 7.98
N PHE A 235 -11.80 -0.81 8.21
CA PHE A 235 -11.63 -2.26 8.13
C PHE A 235 -12.64 -3.01 9.02
N HIS A 236 -12.65 -2.72 10.31
CA HIS A 236 -13.51 -3.42 11.28
C HIS A 236 -15.00 -3.08 11.11
N GLU A 237 -15.34 -1.89 10.61
CA GLU A 237 -16.72 -1.54 10.27
C GLU A 237 -17.31 -2.44 9.18
N ARG A 238 -16.47 -3.00 8.32
CA ARG A 238 -16.85 -3.87 7.21
C ARG A 238 -16.44 -5.32 7.38
N GLY A 239 -15.89 -5.69 8.54
CA GLY A 239 -15.59 -7.07 8.91
C GLY A 239 -14.18 -7.54 8.59
N TYR A 240 -13.26 -6.64 8.20
CA TYR A 240 -11.85 -6.96 8.22
C TYR A 240 -11.33 -6.86 9.68
N GLU A 241 -10.94 -7.98 10.22
CA GLU A 241 -10.35 -8.08 11.55
C GLU A 241 -8.86 -8.42 11.42
N ILE A 242 -8.02 -7.40 11.49
CA ILE A 242 -6.62 -7.47 11.08
C ILE A 242 -5.81 -8.49 11.88
N VAL A 243 -6.03 -8.60 13.18
CA VAL A 243 -5.22 -9.48 14.03
C VAL A 243 -5.50 -10.95 13.73
N ARG A 244 -6.77 -11.35 13.74
CA ARG A 244 -7.18 -12.75 13.58
C ARG A 244 -7.06 -13.20 12.12
N GLN A 245 -7.53 -12.41 11.15
CA GLN A 245 -7.45 -12.80 9.74
C GLN A 245 -5.99 -12.86 9.27
N THR A 246 -5.12 -11.91 9.68
CA THR A 246 -3.69 -11.98 9.37
C THR A 246 -3.04 -13.23 9.99
N SER A 247 -3.49 -13.64 11.19
CA SER A 247 -3.04 -14.90 11.80
C SER A 247 -3.52 -16.13 11.04
N ASP A 248 -4.79 -16.17 10.62
CA ASP A 248 -5.45 -17.33 10.04
C ASP A 248 -5.02 -17.63 8.59
N PHE A 249 -4.83 -16.59 7.76
CA PHE A 249 -4.40 -16.73 6.38
C PHE A 249 -2.89 -17.01 6.26
N ASP A 250 -2.49 -17.69 5.19
CA ASP A 250 -1.09 -18.02 4.92
C ASP A 250 -0.29 -16.79 4.50
N ARG A 251 -0.93 -15.85 3.79
CA ARG A 251 -0.36 -14.56 3.37
C ARG A 251 -1.40 -13.45 3.39
N ILE A 252 -0.91 -12.21 3.45
CA ILE A 252 -1.71 -11.01 3.28
C ILE A 252 -1.18 -10.17 2.12
N TRP A 253 -2.08 -9.47 1.47
CA TRP A 253 -1.80 -8.48 0.43
C TRP A 253 -2.45 -7.16 0.76
N VAL A 254 -1.94 -6.10 0.17
CA VAL A 254 -2.29 -4.73 0.53
C VAL A 254 -2.77 -3.97 -0.71
N GLY A 255 -3.94 -3.36 -0.63
CA GLY A 255 -4.37 -2.37 -1.61
C GLY A 255 -3.54 -1.10 -1.48
N THR A 256 -2.84 -0.72 -2.55
CA THR A 256 -2.07 0.51 -2.63
C THR A 256 -2.60 1.41 -3.75
N GLU A 257 -3.93 1.31 -3.99
CA GLU A 257 -4.66 2.02 -5.03
C GLU A 257 -4.94 3.48 -4.62
N THR A 258 -3.91 4.31 -4.55
CA THR A 258 -4.07 5.72 -4.15
C THR A 258 -4.62 6.61 -5.25
N ARG A 259 -4.41 6.22 -6.51
CA ARG A 259 -4.94 6.90 -7.70
C ARG A 259 -4.50 8.36 -7.83
N ASP A 260 -5.29 9.22 -8.46
CA ASP A 260 -5.07 10.66 -8.48
C ASP A 260 -5.96 11.32 -7.41
N TYR A 261 -5.36 12.11 -6.51
CA TYR A 261 -6.11 12.79 -5.44
C TYR A 261 -7.22 13.70 -5.97
N ASP A 262 -6.99 14.34 -7.10
CA ASP A 262 -7.92 15.32 -7.70
C ASP A 262 -8.93 14.68 -8.68
N ASP A 263 -8.86 13.35 -8.92
CA ASP A 263 -9.85 12.64 -9.73
C ASP A 263 -11.22 12.69 -9.06
N LYS A 264 -12.28 12.97 -9.85
CA LYS A 264 -13.62 13.23 -9.32
C LYS A 264 -14.37 11.97 -8.92
N GLU A 265 -14.08 10.84 -9.54
CA GLU A 265 -14.79 9.59 -9.32
C GLU A 265 -14.03 8.71 -8.30
N TRP A 266 -12.72 8.61 -8.44
CA TRP A 266 -11.88 7.67 -7.70
C TRP A 266 -10.85 8.33 -6.78
N GLY A 267 -10.77 9.68 -6.80
CA GLY A 267 -9.80 10.46 -6.03
C GLY A 267 -10.13 10.62 -4.55
N GLY A 268 -9.47 11.60 -3.92
CA GLY A 268 -9.63 11.92 -2.49
C GLY A 268 -8.74 11.08 -1.56
N THR A 269 -7.89 10.22 -2.12
CA THR A 269 -6.88 9.47 -1.38
C THR A 269 -5.51 10.06 -1.70
N VAL A 270 -4.78 10.53 -0.69
CA VAL A 270 -3.44 11.08 -0.90
C VAL A 270 -2.42 9.98 -1.17
N GLN A 271 -1.46 10.26 -2.03
CA GLN A 271 -0.52 9.26 -2.54
C GLN A 271 0.29 8.56 -1.44
N TYR A 272 0.63 9.28 -0.36
CA TYR A 272 1.35 8.72 0.78
C TYR A 272 0.62 7.55 1.47
N GLU A 273 -0.71 7.41 1.29
CA GLU A 273 -1.48 6.29 1.83
C GLU A 273 -0.91 4.94 1.38
N GLY A 274 -0.49 4.81 0.11
CA GLY A 274 0.08 3.57 -0.41
C GLY A 274 1.30 3.10 0.38
N PHE A 275 2.21 4.04 0.74
CA PHE A 275 3.35 3.75 1.61
C PHE A 275 2.90 3.42 3.04
N PHE A 276 2.03 4.26 3.62
CA PHE A 276 1.60 4.11 5.00
C PHE A 276 0.95 2.73 5.23
N ILE A 277 -0.08 2.40 4.44
CA ILE A 277 -0.81 1.14 4.60
C ILE A 277 0.09 -0.07 4.33
N MET A 278 0.97 0.00 3.32
CA MET A 278 1.88 -1.09 3.00
C MET A 278 2.85 -1.36 4.16
N ARG A 279 3.40 -0.32 4.79
CA ARG A 279 4.28 -0.45 5.96
C ARG A 279 3.53 -0.88 7.21
N TRP A 280 2.33 -0.35 7.44
CA TRP A 280 1.52 -0.68 8.60
C TRP A 280 1.08 -2.16 8.59
N LEU A 281 0.49 -2.62 7.50
CA LEU A 281 0.11 -4.03 7.32
C LEU A 281 1.35 -4.93 7.21
N GLY A 282 2.43 -4.45 6.60
CA GLY A 282 3.72 -5.12 6.57
C GLY A 282 4.27 -5.40 7.97
N GLY A 283 4.13 -4.45 8.89
CA GLY A 283 4.46 -4.63 10.31
C GLY A 283 3.55 -5.66 10.99
N ALA A 284 2.23 -5.57 10.78
CA ALA A 284 1.26 -6.50 11.37
C ALA A 284 1.36 -7.92 10.79
N GLY A 285 1.62 -8.05 9.50
CA GLY A 285 1.72 -9.33 8.79
C GLY A 285 3.12 -9.95 8.80
N ALA A 286 4.16 -9.15 9.06
CA ALA A 286 5.56 -9.55 9.02
C ALA A 286 5.88 -10.37 7.73
N GLU A 287 6.44 -11.56 7.87
CA GLU A 287 6.81 -12.43 6.74
C GLU A 287 5.63 -12.89 5.87
N LYS A 288 4.39 -12.79 6.37
CA LYS A 288 3.19 -13.10 5.60
C LYS A 288 2.83 -12.01 4.59
N CYS A 289 3.32 -10.77 4.75
CA CYS A 289 3.03 -9.69 3.83
C CYS A 289 3.75 -9.91 2.50
N GLY A 290 2.99 -10.24 1.45
CA GLY A 290 3.51 -10.65 0.15
C GLY A 290 3.70 -9.50 -0.82
N GLY A 291 2.76 -8.56 -0.89
CA GLY A 291 2.83 -7.52 -1.90
C GLY A 291 1.77 -6.45 -1.82
N GLY A 292 1.87 -5.50 -2.72
CA GLY A 292 0.90 -4.45 -2.96
C GLY A 292 0.18 -4.61 -4.29
N TRP A 293 -0.99 -4.06 -4.36
CA TRP A 293 -1.87 -4.09 -5.52
C TRP A 293 -2.35 -2.66 -5.81
N TYR A 294 -2.13 -2.18 -7.00
CA TYR A 294 -2.63 -0.88 -7.45
C TYR A 294 -3.24 -0.97 -8.84
N ASP A 295 -4.08 -0.01 -9.17
CA ASP A 295 -4.90 -0.07 -10.37
C ASP A 295 -4.73 1.15 -11.30
N TRP A 296 -5.37 1.07 -12.47
CA TRP A 296 -5.33 2.08 -13.51
C TRP A 296 -6.52 3.06 -13.42
N LEU A 297 -7.55 2.74 -12.62
CA LEU A 297 -8.76 3.55 -12.46
C LEU A 297 -8.40 4.88 -11.81
N GLY A 298 -8.93 5.99 -12.35
CA GLY A 298 -8.72 7.32 -11.80
C GLY A 298 -7.25 7.74 -11.71
N THR A 299 -6.40 7.27 -12.65
CA THR A 299 -4.98 7.59 -12.68
C THR A 299 -4.59 8.32 -13.97
N THR A 300 -3.56 9.14 -13.84
CA THR A 300 -2.72 9.61 -14.93
C THR A 300 -1.46 8.76 -15.01
N GLU A 301 -0.69 8.85 -16.06
CA GLU A 301 0.63 8.19 -16.17
C GLU A 301 1.54 8.49 -14.97
N LYS A 302 1.51 9.74 -14.46
CA LYS A 302 2.32 10.19 -13.32
C LYS A 302 1.85 9.56 -12.01
N THR A 303 0.56 9.61 -11.73
CA THR A 303 0.00 9.06 -10.49
C THR A 303 0.00 7.53 -10.48
N TYR A 304 -0.03 6.88 -11.65
CA TYR A 304 0.19 5.45 -11.76
C TYR A 304 1.60 5.04 -11.32
N ILE A 305 2.63 5.80 -11.72
CA ILE A 305 4.01 5.58 -11.26
C ILE A 305 4.19 5.91 -9.79
N GLU A 306 3.49 6.90 -9.25
CA GLU A 306 3.48 7.19 -7.81
C GLU A 306 2.97 5.98 -7.01
N GLN A 307 1.90 5.30 -7.44
CA GLN A 307 1.43 4.07 -6.79
C GLN A 307 2.53 2.99 -6.76
N ALA A 308 3.24 2.80 -7.88
CA ALA A 308 4.35 1.85 -7.96
C ALA A 308 5.47 2.19 -6.96
N ARG A 309 5.86 3.48 -6.87
CA ARG A 309 6.89 3.99 -5.94
C ARG A 309 6.47 3.77 -4.49
N GLN A 310 5.25 4.18 -4.13
CA GLN A 310 4.71 4.03 -2.79
C GLN A 310 4.65 2.55 -2.36
N THR A 311 4.25 1.67 -3.25
CA THR A 311 4.22 0.23 -3.03
C THR A 311 5.61 -0.32 -2.72
N ILE A 312 6.62 0.06 -3.49
CA ILE A 312 8.01 -0.39 -3.32
C ILE A 312 8.66 0.21 -2.08
N LEU A 313 8.52 1.53 -1.85
CA LEU A 313 8.98 2.19 -0.62
C LEU A 313 8.29 1.61 0.62
N GLY A 314 7.04 1.19 0.46
CA GLY A 314 6.30 0.43 1.45
C GLY A 314 6.90 -0.94 1.77
N GLY A 315 7.88 -1.43 1.00
CA GLY A 315 8.57 -2.69 1.21
C GLY A 315 7.88 -3.91 0.62
N ALA A 316 6.98 -3.71 -0.35
CA ALA A 316 6.33 -4.80 -1.06
C ALA A 316 7.35 -5.70 -1.77
N ARG A 317 7.16 -7.02 -1.70
CA ARG A 317 7.96 -8.01 -2.43
C ARG A 317 7.42 -8.26 -3.84
N GLU A 318 6.17 -7.89 -4.06
CA GLU A 318 5.48 -8.02 -5.34
C GLU A 318 4.54 -6.83 -5.56
N SER A 319 4.47 -6.34 -6.79
CA SER A 319 3.50 -5.33 -7.24
C SER A 319 2.55 -5.95 -8.24
N MET A 320 1.26 -6.02 -7.90
CA MET A 320 0.25 -6.46 -8.84
C MET A 320 -0.36 -5.28 -9.59
N LEU A 321 -0.33 -5.38 -10.90
CA LEU A 321 -0.92 -4.46 -11.85
C LEU A 321 -2.36 -4.89 -12.13
N PHE A 322 -3.33 -4.23 -11.54
CA PHE A 322 -4.74 -4.51 -11.76
C PHE A 322 -5.24 -3.78 -12.99
N CYS A 323 -5.83 -4.45 -13.93
CA CYS A 323 -5.82 -5.84 -14.33
C CYS A 323 -5.49 -5.89 -15.83
N TYR A 324 -5.07 -7.05 -16.37
CA TYR A 324 -4.67 -7.17 -17.78
C TYR A 324 -5.69 -6.53 -18.75
N GLY A 325 -6.98 -6.93 -18.65
CA GLY A 325 -8.02 -6.39 -19.54
C GLY A 325 -8.27 -4.89 -19.37
N GLY A 326 -8.17 -4.35 -18.15
CA GLY A 326 -8.29 -2.93 -17.86
C GLY A 326 -7.12 -2.12 -18.42
N LEU A 327 -5.89 -2.65 -18.27
CA LEU A 327 -4.66 -2.02 -18.76
C LEU A 327 -4.53 -2.00 -20.29
N GLN A 328 -5.47 -2.60 -21.03
CA GLN A 328 -5.58 -2.50 -22.49
C GLN A 328 -6.53 -1.38 -22.94
N ARG A 329 -7.19 -0.67 -22.02
CA ARG A 329 -8.24 0.30 -22.30
C ARG A 329 -7.99 1.64 -21.61
N GLU A 330 -8.63 2.68 -22.08
CA GLU A 330 -8.64 4.04 -21.48
C GLU A 330 -7.22 4.55 -21.18
N THR A 331 -6.90 4.88 -19.92
CA THR A 331 -5.58 5.35 -19.50
C THR A 331 -4.55 4.21 -19.38
N GLY A 332 -5.01 2.97 -19.35
CA GLY A 332 -4.17 1.79 -19.12
C GLY A 332 -2.96 1.65 -20.06
N PRO A 333 -3.09 1.79 -21.40
CA PRO A 333 -1.94 1.68 -22.30
C PRO A 333 -0.84 2.71 -22.03
N GLY A 334 -1.18 3.97 -21.73
CA GLY A 334 -0.24 5.02 -21.35
C GLY A 334 0.45 4.71 -20.01
N ASN A 335 -0.33 4.30 -19.02
CA ASN A 335 0.16 3.89 -17.71
C ASN A 335 1.19 2.75 -17.83
N VAL A 336 0.91 1.73 -18.64
CA VAL A 336 1.82 0.59 -18.86
C VAL A 336 3.10 1.01 -19.58
N GLU A 337 3.01 1.89 -20.58
CA GLU A 337 4.19 2.34 -21.32
C GLU A 337 5.15 3.12 -20.41
N VAL A 338 4.61 4.02 -19.58
CA VAL A 338 5.43 4.77 -18.60
C VAL A 338 6.01 3.82 -17.54
N LEU A 339 5.23 2.87 -17.03
CA LEU A 339 5.73 1.88 -16.07
C LEU A 339 6.91 1.09 -16.64
N ARG A 340 6.83 0.62 -17.90
CA ARG A 340 7.91 -0.11 -18.56
C ARG A 340 9.23 0.65 -18.54
N GLY A 341 9.17 1.97 -18.76
CA GLY A 341 10.34 2.85 -18.69
C GLY A 341 10.95 2.94 -17.29
N HIS A 342 10.13 2.78 -16.23
CA HIS A 342 10.56 2.89 -14.84
C HIS A 342 10.92 1.55 -14.18
N ILE A 343 10.56 0.40 -14.74
CA ILE A 343 10.83 -0.91 -14.12
C ILE A 343 12.29 -1.12 -13.70
N PRO A 344 13.31 -0.78 -14.53
CA PRO A 344 14.72 -0.96 -14.12
C PRO A 344 15.09 -0.13 -12.88
N GLU A 345 14.62 1.11 -12.78
CA GLU A 345 14.81 1.97 -11.61
C GLU A 345 14.07 1.41 -10.40
N LEU A 346 12.79 1.02 -10.57
CA LEU A 346 11.95 0.49 -9.49
C LEU A 346 12.55 -0.80 -8.89
N LEU A 347 13.08 -1.70 -9.71
CA LEU A 347 13.77 -2.91 -9.24
C LEU A 347 15.04 -2.59 -8.46
N LYS A 348 15.81 -1.59 -8.89
CA LYS A 348 16.97 -1.10 -8.15
C LYS A 348 16.57 -0.53 -6.79
N VAL A 349 15.56 0.35 -6.76
CA VAL A 349 15.05 0.93 -5.50
C VAL A 349 14.50 -0.16 -4.58
N ALA A 350 13.81 -1.17 -5.12
CA ALA A 350 13.33 -2.31 -4.32
C ALA A 350 14.48 -3.07 -3.63
N ALA A 351 15.61 -3.25 -4.31
CA ALA A 351 16.81 -3.87 -3.73
C ALA A 351 17.38 -3.03 -2.58
N GLU A 352 17.46 -1.71 -2.78
CA GLU A 352 17.95 -0.78 -1.77
C GLU A 352 17.04 -0.73 -0.53
N VAL A 353 15.71 -0.68 -0.73
CA VAL A 353 14.72 -0.71 0.36
C VAL A 353 14.73 -2.04 1.11
N LYS A 354 14.89 -3.17 0.41
CA LYS A 354 14.93 -4.50 1.01
C LYS A 354 16.12 -4.70 1.95
N SER A 355 17.25 -4.07 1.65
CA SER A 355 18.51 -4.21 2.40
C SER A 355 18.64 -3.27 3.60
N ARG A 356 17.68 -2.37 3.81
CA ARG A 356 17.76 -1.30 4.82
C ARG A 356 16.55 -1.28 5.74
N LYS A 357 16.78 -0.77 6.95
CA LYS A 357 15.71 -0.53 7.92
C LYS A 357 15.22 0.92 7.80
N LEU A 358 13.91 1.10 7.66
CA LEU A 358 13.28 2.41 7.73
C LEU A 358 13.40 2.98 9.15
N ILE A 359 13.75 4.25 9.29
CA ILE A 359 13.82 5.00 10.55
C ILE A 359 13.00 6.29 10.44
N GLY A 360 12.62 6.86 11.58
CA GLY A 360 11.86 8.11 11.62
C GLY A 360 10.93 8.20 12.82
N ILE A 361 9.83 8.94 12.64
CA ILE A 361 8.81 9.22 13.64
C ILE A 361 7.84 8.03 13.67
N ALA A 362 7.75 7.33 14.78
CA ALA A 362 6.83 6.21 14.93
C ALA A 362 5.36 6.69 14.86
N ALA A 363 4.63 6.26 13.86
CA ALA A 363 3.23 6.61 13.65
C ALA A 363 2.33 5.48 14.17
N TYR A 364 1.79 5.69 15.36
CA TYR A 364 1.08 4.64 16.10
C TYR A 364 -0.39 4.53 15.70
N LYS A 365 -0.73 3.41 15.07
CA LYS A 365 -2.10 3.03 14.73
C LYS A 365 -2.38 1.60 15.20
N PRO A 366 -3.04 1.41 16.36
CA PRO A 366 -3.47 0.08 16.77
C PRO A 366 -4.40 -0.56 15.74
N PRO A 367 -4.36 -1.90 15.55
CA PRO A 367 -5.33 -2.60 14.72
C PRO A 367 -6.77 -2.35 15.20
N ASN A 368 -7.72 -2.35 14.27
CA ASN A 368 -9.14 -2.19 14.53
C ASN A 368 -9.48 -0.90 15.33
N SER A 369 -8.69 0.16 15.11
CA SER A 369 -8.87 1.46 15.78
C SER A 369 -9.78 2.38 14.97
N GLU A 370 -10.59 3.17 15.68
CA GLU A 370 -11.50 4.16 15.10
C GLU A 370 -10.74 5.45 14.76
N PRO A 371 -10.95 6.05 13.60
CA PRO A 371 -10.35 7.32 13.22
C PRO A 371 -11.04 8.52 13.90
N GLY A 372 -12.28 8.38 14.34
CA GLY A 372 -13.12 9.53 14.68
C GLY A 372 -13.20 10.51 13.52
N GLU A 373 -12.95 11.78 13.80
CA GLU A 373 -12.92 12.84 12.81
C GLU A 373 -11.54 13.00 12.12
N GLU A 374 -10.60 12.08 12.37
CA GLU A 374 -9.21 12.13 11.87
C GLU A 374 -8.90 11.05 10.83
N ALA A 375 -9.90 10.67 10.03
CA ALA A 375 -9.69 9.68 8.98
C ALA A 375 -8.53 10.08 8.04
N LYS A 376 -7.64 9.12 7.74
CA LYS A 376 -6.46 9.29 6.87
C LYS A 376 -5.44 10.33 7.37
N VAL A 377 -5.46 10.69 8.65
CA VAL A 377 -4.55 11.73 9.19
C VAL A 377 -3.07 11.38 8.99
N PHE A 378 -2.71 10.10 9.04
CA PHE A 378 -1.33 9.65 8.81
C PHE A 378 -0.84 9.97 7.40
N ASP A 379 -1.72 9.84 6.41
CA ASP A 379 -1.39 10.09 5.01
C ASP A 379 -1.11 11.57 4.79
N PHE A 380 -1.95 12.44 5.35
CA PHE A 380 -1.76 13.88 5.29
C PHE A 380 -0.50 14.34 6.03
N VAL A 381 -0.21 13.75 7.20
CA VAL A 381 1.01 14.08 7.98
C VAL A 381 2.27 13.64 7.24
N GLY A 382 2.25 12.49 6.57
CA GLY A 382 3.36 12.05 5.72
C GLY A 382 3.67 13.03 4.58
N MET A 383 2.63 13.65 4.00
CA MET A 383 2.76 14.67 2.94
C MET A 383 3.38 15.98 3.44
N MET A 384 3.49 16.18 4.75
CA MET A 384 4.17 17.32 5.36
C MET A 384 5.69 17.12 5.47
N GLY A 385 6.26 16.09 4.87
CA GLY A 385 7.69 15.78 4.94
C GLY A 385 8.16 15.28 6.31
N LEU A 386 7.26 14.68 7.06
CA LEU A 386 7.57 13.98 8.30
C LEU A 386 7.82 12.49 7.98
N PRO A 387 9.03 11.96 8.22
CA PRO A 387 9.38 10.59 7.87
C PRO A 387 8.70 9.62 8.83
N LEU A 388 7.49 9.19 8.50
CA LEU A 388 6.70 8.30 9.35
C LEU A 388 7.19 6.85 9.25
N VAL A 389 7.26 6.18 10.40
CA VAL A 389 7.44 4.73 10.53
C VAL A 389 6.13 4.16 11.08
N PRO A 390 5.23 3.66 10.23
CA PRO A 390 3.95 3.10 10.67
C PRO A 390 4.15 1.92 11.61
N CYS A 391 3.44 1.90 12.74
CA CYS A 391 3.52 0.81 13.71
C CYS A 391 2.15 0.48 14.30
N HIS A 392 1.93 -0.80 14.56
CA HIS A 392 0.69 -1.35 15.13
C HIS A 392 0.79 -1.61 16.63
N GLU A 393 1.99 -1.61 17.19
CA GLU A 393 2.26 -1.71 18.62
C GLU A 393 2.73 -0.36 19.17
N PHE A 394 2.52 -0.14 20.50
CA PHE A 394 2.93 1.11 21.14
C PHE A 394 4.45 1.29 21.05
N PRO A 395 4.96 2.41 20.51
CA PRO A 395 6.37 2.58 20.15
C PRO A 395 7.23 3.08 21.33
N ALA A 396 7.33 2.31 22.41
CA ALA A 396 8.02 2.74 23.63
C ALA A 396 9.49 3.14 23.39
N GLU A 397 10.18 2.45 22.48
CA GLU A 397 11.60 2.66 22.19
C GLU A 397 11.87 3.68 21.06
N ALA A 398 10.83 4.21 20.41
CA ALA A 398 11.00 5.19 19.35
C ALA A 398 11.69 6.46 19.84
N GLN A 399 12.42 7.14 18.95
CA GLN A 399 13.09 8.41 19.26
C GLN A 399 12.14 9.61 19.16
N ALA A 400 11.09 9.52 18.36
CA ALA A 400 9.98 10.46 18.25
C ALA A 400 8.73 9.69 17.85
N ALA A 401 7.54 10.18 18.23
CA ALA A 401 6.28 9.48 17.92
C ALA A 401 5.15 10.45 17.57
N PHE A 402 4.25 9.96 16.71
CA PHE A 402 3.01 10.61 16.32
C PHE A 402 1.80 9.80 16.80
N PHE A 403 0.87 10.46 17.49
CA PHE A 403 -0.35 9.90 18.02
C PHE A 403 -1.57 10.67 17.54
N SER A 404 -2.57 9.94 17.07
CA SER A 404 -3.89 10.45 16.65
C SER A 404 -5.01 9.77 17.45
N ILE A 405 -6.27 10.12 17.18
CA ILE A 405 -7.45 9.51 17.85
C ILE A 405 -7.42 7.98 17.82
N HIS A 406 -6.85 7.38 16.78
CA HIS A 406 -6.69 5.92 16.67
C HIS A 406 -6.04 5.29 17.93
N ALA A 407 -5.12 6.00 18.57
CA ALA A 407 -4.42 5.49 19.74
C ALA A 407 -5.34 5.18 20.94
N LEU A 408 -6.55 5.75 20.99
CA LEU A 408 -7.55 5.49 22.03
C LEU A 408 -8.00 4.02 22.10
N LYS A 409 -7.75 3.23 21.05
CA LYS A 409 -7.98 1.78 21.06
C LYS A 409 -7.10 1.05 22.07
N ASP A 410 -5.95 1.59 22.44
CA ASP A 410 -5.08 1.05 23.48
C ASP A 410 -5.58 1.44 24.87
N PRO A 411 -6.09 0.52 25.69
CA PRO A 411 -6.62 0.83 27.03
C PRO A 411 -5.54 1.37 27.97
N GLY A 412 -4.26 1.05 27.73
CA GLY A 412 -3.12 1.54 28.51
C GLY A 412 -2.51 2.85 27.98
N LEU A 413 -3.14 3.52 27.01
CA LEU A 413 -2.56 4.67 26.32
C LEU A 413 -2.10 5.78 27.26
N ALA A 414 -2.93 6.18 28.23
CA ALA A 414 -2.64 7.32 29.10
C ALA A 414 -1.33 7.10 29.89
N GLU A 415 -1.15 5.92 30.45
CA GLU A 415 0.05 5.57 31.20
C GLU A 415 1.29 5.46 30.29
N LYS A 416 1.16 4.75 29.17
CA LYS A 416 2.24 4.56 28.20
C LYS A 416 2.70 5.90 27.60
N LEU A 417 1.74 6.75 27.21
CA LEU A 417 2.03 8.08 26.65
C LEU A 417 2.65 9.00 27.69
N SER A 418 2.17 8.98 28.95
CA SER A 418 2.77 9.75 30.03
C SER A 418 4.25 9.39 30.24
N ARG A 419 4.58 8.09 30.25
CA ARG A 419 5.98 7.61 30.34
C ARG A 419 6.81 8.06 29.14
N PHE A 420 6.26 7.97 27.94
CA PHE A 420 6.95 8.40 26.73
C PHE A 420 7.24 9.91 26.76
N ILE A 421 6.27 10.74 27.15
CA ILE A 421 6.44 12.20 27.29
C ILE A 421 7.49 12.51 28.36
N GLN A 422 7.46 11.83 29.51
CA GLN A 422 8.43 12.02 30.60
C GLN A 422 9.86 11.68 30.20
N SER A 423 10.06 10.81 29.21
CA SER A 423 11.41 10.50 28.69
C SER A 423 12.04 11.67 27.91
N GLY A 424 11.32 12.77 27.67
CA GLY A 424 11.80 13.95 26.94
C GLY A 424 11.85 13.78 25.42
N LYS A 425 11.42 12.63 24.89
CA LYS A 425 11.35 12.37 23.45
C LYS A 425 10.25 13.22 22.79
N PRO A 426 10.45 13.74 21.56
CA PRO A 426 9.44 14.53 20.88
C PRO A 426 8.17 13.72 20.59
N VAL A 427 7.03 14.35 20.86
CA VAL A 427 5.69 13.81 20.61
C VAL A 427 4.92 14.79 19.74
N LEU A 428 4.42 14.30 18.61
CA LEU A 428 3.36 14.95 17.85
C LEU A 428 2.02 14.32 18.25
N ILE A 429 1.05 15.12 18.64
CA ILE A 429 -0.29 14.65 19.01
C ILE A 429 -1.34 15.50 18.31
N THR A 430 -2.39 14.90 17.78
CA THR A 430 -3.50 15.66 17.20
C THR A 430 -4.30 16.38 18.28
N ASP A 431 -4.89 17.52 17.94
CA ASP A 431 -5.78 18.27 18.82
C ASP A 431 -7.01 17.43 19.23
N GLY A 432 -7.50 16.57 18.34
CA GLY A 432 -8.60 15.65 18.65
C GLY A 432 -8.24 14.63 19.72
N LEU A 433 -7.06 14.00 19.66
CA LEU A 433 -6.58 13.10 20.72
C LEU A 433 -6.25 13.86 21.99
N ALA A 434 -5.57 15.02 21.88
CA ALA A 434 -5.20 15.84 23.04
C ALA A 434 -6.43 16.22 23.88
N SER A 435 -7.52 16.62 23.23
CA SER A 435 -8.80 16.93 23.90
C SER A 435 -9.37 15.75 24.67
N ARG A 436 -9.28 14.52 24.14
CA ARG A 436 -9.80 13.29 24.80
C ARG A 436 -8.92 12.80 25.94
N LEU A 437 -7.68 13.25 26.00
CA LEU A 437 -6.72 12.95 27.07
C LEU A 437 -6.55 14.08 28.08
N ALA A 438 -7.30 15.18 27.93
CA ALA A 438 -7.28 16.29 28.86
C ALA A 438 -7.55 15.82 30.31
N GLY A 439 -6.71 16.25 31.25
CA GLY A 439 -6.78 15.84 32.66
C GLY A 439 -6.28 14.40 32.96
N LYS A 440 -5.94 13.61 31.93
CA LYS A 440 -5.43 12.24 32.09
C LYS A 440 -3.93 12.15 31.81
N VAL A 441 -3.41 12.98 30.92
CA VAL A 441 -2.02 13.02 30.50
C VAL A 441 -1.52 14.47 30.54
N GLY A 442 -0.36 14.71 31.11
CA GLY A 442 0.27 16.03 31.14
C GLY A 442 0.86 16.41 29.79
N LEU A 443 0.08 17.08 28.95
CA LEU A 443 0.46 17.48 27.60
C LEU A 443 1.16 18.84 27.52
N ASP A 444 1.18 19.60 28.61
CA ASP A 444 1.88 20.91 28.70
C ASP A 444 3.37 20.70 28.99
N ARG A 445 4.10 20.22 27.99
CA ARG A 445 5.55 19.99 28.09
C ARG A 445 6.24 20.41 26.80
N PRO A 446 7.51 20.91 26.87
CA PRO A 446 8.22 21.43 25.70
C PRO A 446 8.45 20.42 24.56
N ASN A 447 8.42 19.14 24.88
CA ASN A 447 8.59 18.06 23.90
C ASN A 447 7.26 17.55 23.31
N VAL A 448 6.12 18.12 23.69
CA VAL A 448 4.80 17.79 23.14
C VAL A 448 4.35 18.89 22.19
N ILE A 449 4.06 18.52 20.97
CA ILE A 449 3.59 19.40 19.92
C ILE A 449 2.17 18.99 19.55
N GLN A 450 1.23 19.92 19.65
CA GLN A 450 -0.14 19.68 19.20
C GLN A 450 -0.30 20.08 17.73
N LEU A 451 -0.71 19.12 16.90
CA LEU A 451 -1.08 19.33 15.51
C LEU A 451 -2.55 19.69 15.44
N LYS A 452 -2.85 20.88 14.93
CA LYS A 452 -4.23 21.34 14.72
C LYS A 452 -4.80 20.70 13.44
N VAL A 453 -5.54 19.61 13.62
CA VAL A 453 -6.26 18.93 12.53
C VAL A 453 -7.66 19.52 12.37
N ASN A 454 -8.27 20.01 13.49
CA ASN A 454 -9.59 20.64 13.52
C ASN A 454 -10.68 19.75 12.89
N SER A 455 -10.65 18.45 13.12
CA SER A 455 -11.56 17.46 12.53
C SER A 455 -11.61 17.48 10.99
N ALA A 456 -10.56 18.01 10.35
CA ALA A 456 -10.47 18.19 8.90
C ALA A 456 -9.05 17.88 8.38
N PRO A 457 -8.59 16.61 8.41
CA PRO A 457 -7.24 16.23 7.98
C PRO A 457 -6.80 16.80 6.62
N PRO A 458 -7.68 16.93 5.59
CA PRO A 458 -7.30 17.57 4.32
C PRO A 458 -6.82 19.01 4.45
N SER A 459 -7.16 19.72 5.55
CA SER A 459 -6.69 21.09 5.79
C SER A 459 -5.17 21.16 5.96
N LEU A 460 -4.53 20.07 6.37
CA LEU A 460 -3.08 19.97 6.54
C LEU A 460 -2.34 20.19 5.21
N LEU A 461 -2.96 19.87 4.06
CA LEU A 461 -2.37 20.15 2.74
C LEU A 461 -2.32 21.66 2.36
N LYS A 462 -2.97 22.51 3.15
CA LYS A 462 -3.00 23.97 2.94
C LYS A 462 -1.92 24.68 3.73
N LEU A 463 -1.27 24.01 4.67
CA LEU A 463 -0.18 24.59 5.47
C LEU A 463 1.01 24.94 4.56
N SER A 464 1.58 26.11 4.77
CA SER A 464 2.81 26.54 4.10
C SER A 464 4.03 25.80 4.68
N GLY A 465 5.14 25.79 3.94
CA GLY A 465 6.40 25.25 4.45
C GLY A 465 6.80 25.89 5.76
N SER A 466 6.67 27.22 5.90
CA SER A 466 7.01 27.96 7.11
C SER A 466 6.15 27.60 8.34
N GLU A 467 4.93 27.13 8.15
CA GLU A 467 4.09 26.60 9.24
C GLU A 467 4.48 25.19 9.64
N ILE A 468 5.02 24.40 8.69
CA ILE A 468 5.44 23.01 8.92
C ILE A 468 6.87 22.93 9.49
N ASP A 469 7.76 23.82 9.10
CA ASP A 469 9.19 23.77 9.45
C ASP A 469 9.47 23.70 10.96
N PRO A 470 8.75 24.42 11.84
CA PRO A 470 8.92 24.26 13.29
C PRO A 470 8.60 22.85 13.79
N LEU A 471 7.60 22.17 13.18
CA LEU A 471 7.24 20.79 13.50
C LEU A 471 8.36 19.84 13.08
N ARG A 472 8.88 20.02 11.85
CA ARG A 472 10.04 19.25 11.32
C ARG A 472 11.26 19.42 12.20
N ALA A 473 11.63 20.65 12.53
CA ALA A 473 12.79 20.96 13.36
C ALA A 473 12.75 20.26 14.72
N SER A 474 11.58 20.25 15.37
CA SER A 474 11.42 19.59 16.67
C SER A 474 11.46 18.06 16.56
N LEU A 475 10.70 17.49 15.62
CA LEU A 475 10.53 16.04 15.48
C LEU A 475 11.75 15.35 14.88
N LEU A 476 12.55 16.04 14.05
CA LEU A 476 13.75 15.49 13.40
C LEU A 476 15.03 15.69 14.24
N ARG A 477 14.97 16.49 15.30
CA ARG A 477 16.14 16.73 16.18
C ARG A 477 16.80 15.44 16.71
N PRO A 478 16.07 14.39 17.13
CA PRO A 478 16.70 13.16 17.59
C PRO A 478 17.50 12.43 16.50
N PHE A 479 17.12 12.63 15.24
CA PHE A 479 17.80 12.05 14.07
C PHE A 479 18.95 12.91 13.56
N LYS A 480 19.20 14.07 14.19
CA LYS A 480 20.22 15.07 13.79
C LYS A 480 20.02 15.54 12.34
N LEU A 481 18.77 15.74 11.96
CA LEU A 481 18.39 16.16 10.61
C LEU A 481 17.67 17.50 10.63
N GLU A 482 18.00 18.32 9.64
CA GLU A 482 17.30 19.53 9.26
C GLU A 482 16.67 19.30 7.88
N PHE A 483 15.35 19.44 7.79
CA PHE A 483 14.62 19.27 6.53
C PHE A 483 13.65 20.42 6.31
N LEU A 484 13.83 21.14 5.21
CA LEU A 484 12.98 22.23 4.76
C LEU A 484 12.42 21.89 3.37
N ALA A 485 11.13 21.97 3.19
CA ALA A 485 10.49 21.68 1.92
C ALA A 485 9.08 22.30 1.87
N PRO A 486 8.52 22.55 0.68
CA PRO A 486 7.10 22.84 0.54
C PRO A 486 6.25 21.69 1.09
N ASN A 487 4.97 21.95 1.31
CA ASN A 487 3.99 20.90 1.58
C ASN A 487 3.86 19.96 0.36
N ARG A 488 3.21 18.81 0.51
CA ARG A 488 3.10 17.74 -0.50
C ARG A 488 4.48 17.16 -0.89
N THR A 489 5.38 17.10 0.09
CA THR A 489 6.70 16.48 -0.03
C THR A 489 6.82 15.38 1.01
N ALA A 490 7.25 14.19 0.62
CA ALA A 490 7.56 13.13 1.58
C ALA A 490 9.07 12.96 1.75
N LEU A 491 9.46 12.56 2.96
CA LEU A 491 10.83 12.19 3.33
C LEU A 491 10.82 10.76 3.87
N TYR A 492 11.70 9.91 3.35
CA TYR A 492 11.92 8.55 3.82
C TYR A 492 13.37 8.41 4.24
N LEU A 493 13.60 7.88 5.44
CA LEU A 493 14.95 7.77 6.03
C LEU A 493 15.28 6.31 6.32
N PHE A 494 16.56 5.97 6.12
CA PHE A 494 17.07 4.62 6.40
C PHE A 494 18.22 4.66 7.40
N ASP A 495 18.44 3.56 8.10
CA ASP A 495 19.36 3.43 9.23
C ASP A 495 20.83 3.63 8.88
N ASP A 496 21.22 3.44 7.62
CA ASP A 496 22.57 3.71 7.11
C ASP A 496 22.77 5.19 6.71
N GLY A 497 21.74 6.04 6.85
CA GLY A 497 21.72 7.43 6.42
C GLY A 497 21.39 7.64 4.95
N SER A 498 20.93 6.62 4.26
CA SER A 498 20.25 6.75 2.96
C SER A 498 18.90 7.44 3.11
N TRP A 499 18.44 8.10 2.06
CA TRP A 499 17.16 8.79 2.07
C TRP A 499 16.50 8.88 0.69
N VAL A 500 15.20 9.07 0.71
CA VAL A 500 14.38 9.42 -0.47
C VAL A 500 13.56 10.65 -0.14
N VAL A 501 13.51 11.61 -1.06
CA VAL A 501 12.59 12.76 -1.03
C VAL A 501 11.69 12.68 -2.25
N GLU A 502 10.38 12.75 -2.07
CA GLU A 502 9.38 12.65 -3.14
C GLU A 502 8.50 13.89 -3.20
N ASN A 503 8.29 14.41 -4.40
CA ASN A 503 7.44 15.55 -4.69
C ASN A 503 6.10 15.09 -5.26
N PHE A 504 5.03 15.25 -4.50
CA PHE A 504 3.66 14.92 -4.92
C PHE A 504 2.91 16.10 -5.57
N SER A 505 3.60 17.21 -5.83
CA SER A 505 2.98 18.37 -6.50
C SER A 505 3.18 18.32 -8.03
N ASN A 506 2.34 19.05 -8.75
CA ASN A 506 2.48 19.24 -10.19
C ASN A 506 3.51 20.32 -10.58
N GLN A 507 4.22 20.90 -9.61
CA GLN A 507 5.26 21.89 -9.79
C GLN A 507 6.62 21.34 -9.37
N PRO A 508 7.74 21.79 -9.98
CA PRO A 508 9.04 21.49 -9.45
C PRO A 508 9.20 22.14 -8.08
N ILE A 509 9.92 21.50 -7.19
CA ILE A 509 10.20 22.01 -5.85
C ILE A 509 11.70 22.01 -5.55
N GLU A 510 12.08 22.83 -4.59
CA GLU A 510 13.36 22.73 -3.90
C GLU A 510 13.12 22.29 -2.47
N ALA A 511 13.83 21.26 -2.05
CA ALA A 511 13.93 20.82 -0.66
C ALA A 511 15.37 21.03 -0.19
N ARG A 512 15.55 21.19 1.13
CA ARG A 512 16.87 21.29 1.73
C ARG A 512 17.00 20.26 2.84
N LEU A 513 18.01 19.40 2.75
CA LEU A 513 18.31 18.39 3.76
C LEU A 513 19.75 18.60 4.27
N ASN A 514 19.89 18.92 5.56
CA ASN A 514 21.18 19.22 6.19
C ASN A 514 22.02 20.26 5.42
N GLY A 515 21.38 21.33 4.93
CA GLY A 515 22.02 22.40 4.16
C GLY A 515 22.21 22.10 2.67
N GLU A 516 22.07 20.83 2.23
CA GLU A 516 22.11 20.47 0.80
C GLU A 516 20.77 20.78 0.13
N THR A 517 20.81 21.52 -0.98
CA THR A 517 19.62 21.81 -1.80
C THR A 517 19.38 20.69 -2.80
N ILE A 518 18.13 20.21 -2.85
CA ILE A 518 17.67 19.12 -3.69
C ILE A 518 16.55 19.65 -4.59
N SER A 519 16.80 19.73 -5.89
CA SER A 519 15.78 20.09 -6.88
C SER A 519 15.03 18.84 -7.33
N ILE A 520 13.69 18.85 -7.25
CA ILE A 520 12.85 17.69 -7.54
C ILE A 520 11.78 18.08 -8.56
N ALA A 521 11.79 17.41 -9.69
CA ALA A 521 10.81 17.62 -10.76
C ALA A 521 9.37 17.33 -10.28
N PRO A 522 8.34 17.82 -11.00
CA PRO A 522 6.95 17.51 -10.69
C PRO A 522 6.70 16.01 -10.65
N ARG A 523 6.00 15.53 -9.61
CA ARG A 523 5.63 14.12 -9.47
C ARG A 523 6.82 13.16 -9.60
N ALA A 524 7.98 13.56 -9.02
CA ALA A 524 9.21 12.80 -9.07
C ALA A 524 9.82 12.60 -7.69
N TRP A 525 10.83 11.76 -7.61
CA TRP A 525 11.62 11.53 -6.42
C TRP A 525 13.11 11.72 -6.68
N VAL A 526 13.86 11.94 -5.61
CA VAL A 526 15.32 11.86 -5.59
C VAL A 526 15.71 10.87 -4.51
N CYS A 527 16.50 9.89 -4.89
CA CYS A 527 17.00 8.84 -4.00
C CYS A 527 18.51 9.01 -3.80
N ARG A 528 18.98 8.96 -2.55
CA ARG A 528 20.39 8.89 -2.24
C ARG A 528 20.67 7.68 -1.36
N TRP A 529 21.31 6.71 -1.95
CA TRP A 529 21.72 5.46 -1.30
C TRP A 529 23.19 5.55 -0.91
N LYS A 530 23.50 5.26 0.36
CA LYS A 530 24.89 5.06 0.77
C LYS A 530 25.35 3.70 0.27
N GLN A 531 26.53 3.68 -0.33
CA GLN A 531 27.19 2.43 -0.64
C GLN A 531 27.75 1.87 0.66
N GLY A 532 27.46 0.58 0.95
CA GLY A 532 28.09 -0.09 2.07
C GLY A 532 29.62 -0.01 1.91
N GLU A 533 30.33 0.31 2.96
CA GLU A 533 31.77 0.05 3.02
C GLU A 533 31.92 -1.48 2.96
N ASN A 534 32.38 -1.99 1.79
CA ASN A 534 32.75 -3.39 1.61
C ASN A 534 34.07 -3.67 2.36
#